data_c427576e4577393739b838d071c7efb3
#
_entry.id   c427576e4577393739b838d071c7efb3
#
_cell.length_a   1.000
_cell.length_b   1.000
_cell.length_c   1.000
_cell.angle_alpha   90.00
_cell.angle_beta   90.00
_cell.angle_gamma   90.00
#
_symmetry.space_group_name_H-M   'P 1'
#
loop_
_entity.id
_entity.type
_entity.pdbx_description
1 polymer ?
#
loop_
_entity_poly.entity_id
_entity_poly.type
_entity_poly.pdbx_seq_one_letter_code
_entity_poly.pdbx_strand_id
1 'polypeptide(L)'
;MNRQTVEVFHELMKKGWIDRSESPDIWRAYDDPDVIEELETMKDGLDFDIIRSGDRIYMVPTQSNDLFLKNNIDFRKDISANDEVKRKDLYLMNYLSIYLIYVFYHGEGNDPKCRDFISKEDFIQEFSSHCKACISGAESEQTDYSDNFLQLAHSWLSKLDGAPDTKKFGERYGMLNRLLIKFDRDHDDLFSTDSGNIRPTRKLDDLMPYFCNR
;
A
#
# COMPACT_ATOMS: atom_id res chain seq x y z
N MET A 1 8.70 10.36 30.85
CA MET A 1 7.77 10.41 29.69
C MET A 1 6.67 11.40 30.00
N ASN A 2 6.57 12.45 29.21
CA ASN A 2 5.60 13.52 29.36
C ASN A 2 4.19 12.97 29.01
N ARG A 3 3.13 13.48 29.69
CA ARG A 3 1.74 13.11 29.38
C ARG A 3 1.37 13.43 27.93
N GLN A 4 1.81 14.56 27.41
CA GLN A 4 1.57 14.96 26.02
C GLN A 4 2.20 14.00 25.01
N THR A 5 3.40 13.50 25.27
CA THR A 5 4.06 12.47 24.44
C THR A 5 3.20 11.20 24.35
N VAL A 6 2.63 10.77 25.49
CA VAL A 6 1.73 9.61 25.52
C VAL A 6 0.47 9.85 24.70
N GLU A 7 -0.13 11.04 24.81
CA GLU A 7 -1.34 11.41 24.07
C GLU A 7 -1.07 11.45 22.54
N VAL A 8 0.05 12.05 22.12
CA VAL A 8 0.48 12.08 20.70
C VAL A 8 0.75 10.67 20.19
N PHE A 9 1.53 9.88 20.92
CA PHE A 9 1.84 8.50 20.53
C PHE A 9 0.60 7.63 20.46
N HIS A 10 -0.32 7.76 21.42
CA HIS A 10 -1.59 7.02 21.41
C HIS A 10 -2.46 7.36 20.18
N GLU A 11 -2.53 8.63 19.80
CA GLU A 11 -3.29 9.03 18.60
C GLU A 11 -2.66 8.48 17.32
N LEU A 12 -1.32 8.54 17.20
CA LEU A 12 -0.58 7.93 16.11
C LEU A 12 -0.80 6.42 16.03
N MET A 13 -0.76 5.73 17.17
CA MET A 13 -1.03 4.29 17.25
C MET A 13 -2.44 3.93 16.82
N LYS A 14 -3.41 4.74 17.22
CA LYS A 14 -4.84 4.47 16.97
C LYS A 14 -5.24 4.67 15.53
N LYS A 15 -4.76 5.76 14.90
CA LYS A 15 -5.17 6.17 13.55
C LYS A 15 -4.08 5.97 12.49
N GLY A 16 -2.82 5.83 12.90
CA GLY A 16 -1.65 5.87 12.02
C GLY A 16 -1.24 7.27 11.59
N TRP A 17 -2.02 8.30 11.93
CA TRP A 17 -1.76 9.69 11.54
C TRP A 17 -2.48 10.70 12.45
N ILE A 18 -1.99 11.94 12.45
CA ILE A 18 -2.60 13.11 13.12
C ILE A 18 -2.84 14.17 12.05
N ASP A 19 -4.05 14.70 11.97
CA ASP A 19 -4.41 15.82 11.10
C ASP A 19 -4.60 17.08 11.95
N ARG A 20 -3.98 18.19 11.51
CA ARG A 20 -4.01 19.47 12.22
C ARG A 20 -5.43 20.00 12.43
N SER A 21 -6.32 19.77 11.48
CA SER A 21 -7.70 20.26 11.55
C SER A 21 -8.60 19.41 12.46
N GLU A 22 -8.33 18.09 12.52
CA GLU A 22 -9.12 17.15 13.32
C GLU A 22 -8.65 17.10 14.79
N SER A 23 -7.36 17.27 15.02
CA SER A 23 -6.73 17.13 16.35
C SER A 23 -5.76 18.29 16.63
N PRO A 24 -6.24 19.56 16.69
CA PRO A 24 -5.37 20.73 16.80
C PRO A 24 -4.57 20.81 18.12
N ASP A 25 -5.08 20.23 19.19
CA ASP A 25 -4.37 20.21 20.47
C ASP A 25 -3.23 19.17 20.47
N ILE A 26 -3.47 17.99 19.91
CA ILE A 26 -2.45 16.95 19.71
C ILE A 26 -1.39 17.43 18.73
N TRP A 27 -1.77 18.11 17.66
CA TRP A 27 -0.84 18.75 16.73
C TRP A 27 0.10 19.74 17.42
N ARG A 28 -0.46 20.63 18.28
CA ARG A 28 0.36 21.58 19.07
C ARG A 28 1.27 20.86 20.06
N ALA A 29 0.78 19.79 20.69
CA ALA A 29 1.61 18.99 21.59
C ALA A 29 2.79 18.34 20.83
N TYR A 30 2.60 17.88 19.59
CA TYR A 30 3.69 17.35 18.77
C TYR A 30 4.75 18.41 18.42
N ASP A 31 4.39 19.69 18.29
CA ASP A 31 5.34 20.78 18.00
C ASP A 31 6.21 21.16 19.24
N ASP A 32 5.96 20.57 20.42
CA ASP A 32 6.78 20.78 21.63
C ASP A 32 8.11 20.01 21.49
N PRO A 33 9.29 20.68 21.67
CA PRO A 33 10.59 20.04 21.56
C PRO A 33 10.79 18.84 22.47
N ASP A 34 10.28 18.90 23.71
CA ASP A 34 10.40 17.81 24.68
C ASP A 34 9.61 16.57 24.21
N VAL A 35 8.44 16.79 23.58
CA VAL A 35 7.63 15.71 22.99
C VAL A 35 8.33 15.08 21.79
N ILE A 36 8.94 15.90 20.93
CA ILE A 36 9.71 15.41 19.78
C ILE A 36 10.88 14.55 20.25
N GLU A 37 11.68 14.99 21.22
CA GLU A 37 12.82 14.25 21.74
C GLU A 37 12.41 12.90 22.35
N GLU A 38 11.33 12.86 23.12
CA GLU A 38 10.80 11.61 23.67
C GLU A 38 10.27 10.67 22.57
N LEU A 39 9.58 11.20 21.55
CA LEU A 39 9.09 10.40 20.40
C LEU A 39 10.24 9.83 19.56
N GLU A 40 11.32 10.59 19.32
CA GLU A 40 12.53 10.07 18.65
C GLU A 40 13.17 8.92 19.43
N THR A 41 13.19 9.00 20.77
CA THR A 41 13.67 7.89 21.60
C THR A 41 12.76 6.65 21.48
N MET A 42 11.44 6.85 21.42
CA MET A 42 10.49 5.76 21.23
C MET A 42 10.58 5.15 19.83
N LYS A 43 10.82 5.96 18.81
CA LYS A 43 11.01 5.55 17.43
C LYS A 43 12.09 4.49 17.29
N ASP A 44 13.25 4.74 17.88
CA ASP A 44 14.38 3.81 17.86
C ASP A 44 14.09 2.50 18.62
N GLY A 45 13.33 2.57 19.70
CA GLY A 45 12.99 1.40 20.53
C GLY A 45 11.82 0.55 20.00
N LEU A 46 10.98 1.11 19.14
CA LEU A 46 9.76 0.47 18.63
C LEU A 46 9.74 0.30 17.10
N ASP A 47 10.84 0.59 16.43
CA ASP A 47 11.03 0.39 14.99
C ASP A 47 9.94 1.05 14.12
N PHE A 48 9.71 2.35 14.28
CA PHE A 48 8.84 3.13 13.42
C PHE A 48 9.49 4.47 13.05
N ASP A 49 8.99 5.10 11.99
CA ASP A 49 9.35 6.47 11.60
C ASP A 49 8.14 7.40 11.78
N ILE A 50 8.43 8.69 12.00
CA ILE A 50 7.41 9.74 11.98
C ILE A 50 7.69 10.65 10.79
N ILE A 51 6.69 10.81 9.93
CA ILE A 51 6.77 11.60 8.71
C ILE A 51 5.77 12.75 8.80
N ARG A 52 6.25 13.98 8.67
CA ARG A 52 5.40 15.17 8.59
C ARG A 52 5.27 15.59 7.12
N SER A 53 4.03 15.61 6.62
CA SER A 53 3.69 16.10 5.29
C SER A 53 2.58 17.15 5.40
N GLY A 54 2.92 18.41 5.15
CA GLY A 54 1.98 19.54 5.25
C GLY A 54 1.32 19.65 6.63
N ASP A 55 0.01 19.41 6.67
CA ASP A 55 -0.84 19.46 7.87
C ASP A 55 -1.13 18.06 8.47
N ARG A 56 -0.35 17.04 8.08
CA ARG A 56 -0.44 15.67 8.60
C ARG A 56 0.89 15.15 9.12
N ILE A 57 0.80 14.33 10.16
CA ILE A 57 1.90 13.59 10.75
C ILE A 57 1.53 12.12 10.70
N TYR A 58 2.39 11.29 10.14
CA TYR A 58 2.18 9.85 9.96
C TYR A 58 3.15 9.05 10.80
N MET A 59 2.68 7.95 11.38
CA MET A 59 3.53 6.90 11.94
C MET A 59 3.66 5.78 10.92
N VAL A 60 4.90 5.47 10.54
CA VAL A 60 5.22 4.46 9.53
C VAL A 60 6.10 3.38 10.16
N PRO A 61 5.61 2.14 10.29
CA PRO A 61 6.44 1.04 10.77
C PRO A 61 7.62 0.80 9.84
N THR A 62 8.80 0.55 10.40
CA THR A 62 9.96 0.09 9.62
C THR A 62 9.84 -1.40 9.31
N GLN A 63 10.69 -1.93 8.42
CA GLN A 63 10.67 -3.35 8.03
C GLN A 63 10.96 -4.31 9.18
N SER A 64 11.65 -3.85 10.23
CA SER A 64 11.96 -4.62 11.44
C SER A 64 10.87 -4.59 12.50
N ASN A 65 9.81 -3.82 12.28
CA ASN A 65 8.73 -3.66 13.26
C ASN A 65 7.82 -4.89 13.32
N ASP A 66 7.94 -5.67 14.38
CA ASP A 66 7.10 -6.87 14.61
C ASP A 66 5.73 -6.55 15.23
N LEU A 67 5.52 -5.33 15.76
CA LEU A 67 4.29 -4.95 16.45
C LEU A 67 3.20 -4.42 15.51
N PHE A 68 3.58 -3.66 14.48
CA PHE A 68 2.65 -2.94 13.62
C PHE A 68 2.58 -3.51 12.19
N LEU A 69 3.60 -4.23 11.74
CA LEU A 69 3.59 -4.86 10.44
C LEU A 69 2.69 -6.09 10.43
N LYS A 70 1.74 -6.10 9.52
CA LYS A 70 0.94 -7.30 9.24
C LYS A 70 1.80 -8.32 8.50
N ASN A 71 1.89 -9.52 9.05
CA ASN A 71 2.55 -10.63 8.39
C ASN A 71 1.69 -11.21 7.24
N ASN A 72 2.27 -12.10 6.44
CA ASN A 72 1.57 -12.75 5.32
C ASN A 72 0.31 -13.53 5.74
N ILE A 73 0.21 -13.97 6.99
CA ILE A 73 -0.96 -14.68 7.52
C ILE A 73 -2.10 -13.69 7.72
N ASP A 74 -1.82 -12.53 8.28
CA ASP A 74 -2.82 -11.48 8.50
C ASP A 74 -3.26 -10.87 7.17
N PHE A 75 -2.33 -10.60 6.26
CA PHE A 75 -2.68 -10.18 4.90
C PHE A 75 -3.60 -11.19 4.20
N ARG A 76 -3.31 -12.48 4.34
CA ARG A 76 -4.15 -13.55 3.78
C ARG A 76 -5.57 -13.56 4.37
N LYS A 77 -5.70 -13.33 5.69
CA LYS A 77 -7.01 -13.23 6.36
C LYS A 77 -7.79 -12.01 5.88
N ASP A 78 -7.12 -10.88 5.72
CA ASP A 78 -7.74 -9.63 5.28
C ASP A 78 -8.31 -9.72 3.86
N ILE A 79 -7.66 -10.45 2.96
CA ILE A 79 -8.13 -10.62 1.57
C ILE A 79 -9.09 -11.78 1.36
N SER A 80 -9.19 -12.72 2.32
CA SER A 80 -10.10 -13.87 2.23
C SER A 80 -10.58 -14.31 3.60
N ALA A 81 -11.88 -14.23 3.82
CA ALA A 81 -12.52 -14.68 5.06
C ALA A 81 -12.46 -16.23 5.27
N ASN A 82 -12.14 -17.02 4.24
CA ASN A 82 -12.37 -18.48 4.22
C ASN A 82 -11.12 -19.32 3.95
N ASP A 83 -9.92 -18.89 4.26
CA ASP A 83 -8.65 -19.66 4.07
C ASP A 83 -8.41 -20.29 2.67
N GLU A 84 -9.24 -19.97 1.66
CA GLU A 84 -9.17 -20.55 0.32
C GLU A 84 -8.03 -19.99 -0.55
N VAL A 85 -7.31 -18.98 -0.05
CA VAL A 85 -6.22 -18.33 -0.79
C VAL A 85 -5.00 -19.22 -0.78
N LYS A 86 -4.66 -19.76 -1.92
CA LYS A 86 -3.43 -20.55 -2.12
C LYS A 86 -2.21 -19.62 -2.01
N ARG A 87 -1.07 -20.17 -1.59
CA ARG A 87 0.18 -19.39 -1.45
C ARG A 87 0.57 -18.64 -2.73
N LYS A 88 0.36 -19.24 -3.89
CA LYS A 88 0.61 -18.59 -5.19
C LYS A 88 -0.28 -17.38 -5.45
N ASP A 89 -1.55 -17.44 -5.01
CA ASP A 89 -2.48 -16.32 -5.19
C ASP A 89 -2.11 -15.18 -4.24
N LEU A 90 -1.58 -15.46 -3.05
CA LEU A 90 -1.03 -14.46 -2.14
C LEU A 90 0.15 -13.69 -2.77
N TYR A 91 1.10 -14.41 -3.38
CA TYR A 91 2.22 -13.75 -4.08
C TYR A 91 1.75 -12.93 -5.27
N LEU A 92 0.76 -13.42 -6.01
CA LEU A 92 0.16 -12.68 -7.12
C LEU A 92 -0.54 -11.40 -6.62
N MET A 93 -1.24 -11.46 -5.47
CA MET A 93 -1.85 -10.28 -4.85
C MET A 93 -0.80 -9.25 -4.40
N ASN A 94 0.31 -9.70 -3.80
CA ASN A 94 1.42 -8.81 -3.43
C ASN A 94 2.01 -8.14 -4.68
N TYR A 95 2.21 -8.89 -5.75
CA TYR A 95 2.71 -8.33 -7.01
C TYR A 95 1.73 -7.32 -7.62
N LEU A 96 0.44 -7.64 -7.61
CA LEU A 96 -0.62 -6.74 -8.05
C LEU A 96 -0.63 -5.44 -7.24
N SER A 97 -0.38 -5.52 -5.92
CA SER A 97 -0.28 -4.37 -5.03
C SER A 97 0.90 -3.46 -5.39
N ILE A 98 2.07 -4.04 -5.61
CA ILE A 98 3.28 -3.31 -6.02
C ILE A 98 3.07 -2.65 -7.37
N TYR A 99 2.49 -3.38 -8.33
CA TYR A 99 2.22 -2.84 -9.66
C TYR A 99 1.17 -1.72 -9.62
N LEU A 100 0.15 -1.82 -8.74
CA LEU A 100 -0.84 -0.76 -8.55
C LEU A 100 -0.18 0.53 -8.04
N ILE A 101 0.75 0.44 -7.07
CA ILE A 101 1.53 1.59 -6.61
C ILE A 101 2.39 2.13 -7.75
N TYR A 102 3.10 1.27 -8.48
CA TYR A 102 3.96 1.66 -9.60
C TYR A 102 3.20 2.43 -10.68
N VAL A 103 1.98 2.03 -11.03
CA VAL A 103 1.14 2.72 -12.02
C VAL A 103 0.92 4.19 -11.70
N PHE A 104 0.89 4.54 -10.42
CA PHE A 104 0.71 5.93 -9.96
C PHE A 104 2.03 6.65 -9.67
N TYR A 105 3.08 5.91 -9.25
CA TYR A 105 4.31 6.51 -8.70
C TYR A 105 5.58 5.90 -9.31
N HIS A 106 5.81 6.17 -10.59
CA HIS A 106 7.05 5.79 -11.30
C HIS A 106 7.78 7.00 -11.88
N GLY A 107 7.40 8.22 -11.49
CA GLY A 107 8.07 9.45 -11.90
C GLY A 107 9.42 9.62 -11.22
N GLU A 108 10.27 10.42 -11.84
CA GLU A 108 11.60 10.75 -11.34
C GLU A 108 11.57 12.03 -10.48
N GLY A 109 12.48 12.12 -9.50
CA GLY A 109 12.67 13.30 -8.68
C GLY A 109 11.71 13.43 -7.49
N ASN A 110 11.43 14.68 -7.10
CA ASN A 110 10.66 14.98 -5.89
C ASN A 110 9.14 14.79 -6.04
N ASP A 111 8.65 14.63 -7.26
CA ASP A 111 7.25 14.34 -7.54
C ASP A 111 7.13 13.00 -8.30
N PRO A 112 7.04 11.89 -7.57
CA PRO A 112 6.95 10.57 -8.18
C PRO A 112 5.60 10.30 -8.82
N LYS A 113 4.57 11.13 -8.59
CA LYS A 113 3.21 10.89 -9.06
C LYS A 113 3.09 11.12 -10.57
N CYS A 114 2.60 10.11 -11.30
CA CYS A 114 2.47 10.13 -12.76
C CYS A 114 1.04 10.23 -13.25
N ARG A 115 0.06 9.86 -12.42
CA ARG A 115 -1.36 9.94 -12.77
C ARG A 115 -2.25 10.12 -11.56
N ASP A 116 -3.46 10.68 -11.76
CA ASP A 116 -4.44 10.92 -10.71
C ASP A 116 -5.45 9.79 -10.54
N PHE A 117 -5.71 9.04 -11.60
CA PHE A 117 -6.63 7.89 -11.56
C PHE A 117 -6.37 6.91 -12.71
N ILE A 118 -6.88 5.69 -12.55
CA ILE A 118 -6.96 4.69 -13.60
C ILE A 118 -8.30 3.95 -13.47
N SER A 119 -8.94 3.60 -14.60
CA SER A 119 -10.10 2.72 -14.53
C SER A 119 -9.67 1.29 -14.15
N LYS A 120 -10.56 0.52 -13.51
CA LYS A 120 -10.29 -0.90 -13.23
C LYS A 120 -10.00 -1.69 -14.49
N GLU A 121 -10.69 -1.36 -15.58
CA GLU A 121 -10.52 -2.01 -16.89
C GLU A 121 -9.12 -1.73 -17.45
N ASP A 122 -8.72 -0.44 -17.51
CA ASP A 122 -7.41 -0.07 -18.02
C ASP A 122 -6.29 -0.68 -17.17
N PHE A 123 -6.45 -0.70 -15.83
CA PHE A 123 -5.49 -1.34 -14.94
C PHE A 123 -5.32 -2.84 -15.25
N ILE A 124 -6.42 -3.59 -15.46
CA ILE A 124 -6.36 -5.00 -15.79
C ILE A 124 -5.67 -5.21 -17.15
N GLN A 125 -5.95 -4.35 -18.13
CA GLN A 125 -5.33 -4.41 -19.45
C GLN A 125 -3.82 -4.08 -19.39
N GLU A 126 -3.43 -3.00 -18.67
CA GLU A 126 -2.03 -2.62 -18.49
C GLU A 126 -1.24 -3.72 -17.77
N PHE A 127 -1.77 -4.25 -16.66
CA PHE A 127 -1.10 -5.33 -15.93
C PHE A 127 -1.00 -6.62 -16.76
N SER A 128 -2.04 -6.96 -17.52
CA SER A 128 -2.01 -8.11 -18.41
C SER A 128 -0.99 -7.94 -19.55
N SER A 129 -0.87 -6.73 -20.08
CA SER A 129 0.13 -6.40 -21.11
C SER A 129 1.56 -6.46 -20.53
N HIS A 130 1.74 -5.98 -19.31
CA HIS A 130 3.00 -6.10 -18.57
C HIS A 130 3.39 -7.58 -18.37
N CYS A 131 2.47 -8.42 -17.89
CA CYS A 131 2.72 -9.86 -17.74
C CYS A 131 3.12 -10.54 -19.07
N LYS A 132 2.46 -10.18 -20.17
CA LYS A 132 2.81 -10.70 -21.50
C LYS A 132 4.21 -10.27 -21.93
N ALA A 133 4.55 -8.99 -21.74
CA ALA A 133 5.86 -8.45 -22.07
C ALA A 133 6.98 -9.15 -21.27
N CYS A 134 6.76 -9.43 -19.98
CA CYS A 134 7.72 -10.16 -19.15
C CYS A 134 7.96 -11.58 -19.64
N ILE A 135 6.91 -12.31 -20.02
CA ILE A 135 7.04 -13.68 -20.58
C ILE A 135 7.80 -13.64 -21.91
N SER A 136 7.41 -12.75 -22.83
CA SER A 136 8.10 -12.62 -24.12
C SER A 136 9.56 -12.17 -23.98
N GLY A 137 9.85 -11.30 -23.00
CA GLY A 137 11.22 -10.88 -22.69
C GLY A 137 12.10 -12.03 -22.18
N ALA A 138 11.57 -12.91 -21.35
CA ALA A 138 12.25 -14.10 -20.87
C ALA A 138 12.48 -15.14 -22.00
N GLU A 139 11.48 -15.36 -22.86
CA GLU A 139 11.59 -16.28 -24.01
C GLU A 139 12.63 -15.80 -25.04
N SER A 140 12.86 -14.50 -25.16
CA SER A 140 13.86 -13.91 -26.07
C SER A 140 15.24 -13.73 -25.43
N GLU A 141 15.45 -14.22 -24.21
CA GLU A 141 16.69 -14.06 -23.41
C GLU A 141 17.11 -12.58 -23.21
N GLN A 142 16.19 -11.63 -23.39
CA GLN A 142 16.45 -10.21 -23.21
C GLN A 142 16.44 -9.78 -21.75
N THR A 143 15.77 -10.55 -20.89
CA THR A 143 15.64 -10.24 -19.47
C THR A 143 15.61 -11.54 -18.66
N ASP A 144 16.47 -11.63 -17.64
CA ASP A 144 16.53 -12.78 -16.72
C ASP A 144 15.50 -12.59 -15.60
N TYR A 145 14.28 -13.04 -15.84
CA TYR A 145 13.24 -13.10 -14.80
C TYR A 145 13.31 -14.43 -14.05
N SER A 146 13.12 -14.38 -12.72
CA SER A 146 13.04 -15.62 -11.95
C SER A 146 11.83 -16.47 -12.38
N ASP A 147 11.99 -17.80 -12.37
CA ASP A 147 10.91 -18.76 -12.69
C ASP A 147 9.64 -18.52 -11.87
N ASN A 148 9.79 -18.13 -10.60
CA ASN A 148 8.66 -17.82 -9.72
C ASN A 148 7.84 -16.62 -10.24
N PHE A 149 8.52 -15.59 -10.75
CA PHE A 149 7.87 -14.42 -11.32
C PHE A 149 7.09 -14.76 -12.60
N LEU A 150 7.71 -15.53 -13.50
CA LEU A 150 7.03 -15.98 -14.73
C LEU A 150 5.81 -16.85 -14.43
N GLN A 151 5.88 -17.69 -13.39
CA GLN A 151 4.71 -18.45 -12.92
C GLN A 151 3.56 -17.55 -12.42
N LEU A 152 3.86 -16.43 -11.77
CA LEU A 152 2.84 -15.45 -11.38
C LEU A 152 2.20 -14.79 -12.61
N ALA A 153 3.00 -14.39 -13.60
CA ALA A 153 2.52 -13.80 -14.85
C ALA A 153 1.61 -14.78 -15.62
N HIS A 154 2.02 -16.04 -15.76
CA HIS A 154 1.20 -17.10 -16.34
C HIS A 154 -0.09 -17.35 -15.55
N SER A 155 0.00 -17.36 -14.22
CA SER A 155 -1.17 -17.52 -13.33
C SER A 155 -2.19 -16.39 -13.51
N TRP A 156 -1.74 -15.15 -13.67
CA TRP A 156 -2.60 -14.02 -13.98
C TRP A 156 -3.28 -14.17 -15.34
N LEU A 157 -2.50 -14.45 -16.38
CA LEU A 157 -3.01 -14.54 -17.75
C LEU A 157 -3.97 -15.72 -17.95
N SER A 158 -3.88 -16.76 -17.15
CA SER A 158 -4.81 -17.91 -17.18
C SER A 158 -6.18 -17.62 -16.56
N LYS A 159 -6.32 -16.51 -15.79
CA LYS A 159 -7.60 -16.15 -15.17
C LYS A 159 -8.54 -15.50 -16.19
N LEU A 160 -9.84 -15.71 -16.01
CA LEU A 160 -10.89 -14.96 -16.71
C LEU A 160 -11.02 -13.56 -16.10
N ASP A 161 -11.53 -12.60 -16.87
CA ASP A 161 -11.75 -11.24 -16.35
C ASP A 161 -12.86 -11.22 -15.28
N GLY A 162 -13.95 -11.92 -15.52
CA GLY A 162 -15.14 -11.91 -14.66
C GLY A 162 -15.97 -10.64 -14.81
N ALA A 163 -17.01 -10.50 -13.99
CA ALA A 163 -17.82 -9.29 -13.93
C ALA A 163 -17.07 -8.18 -13.17
N PRO A 164 -17.27 -6.88 -13.50
CA PRO A 164 -16.54 -5.76 -12.87
C PRO A 164 -16.71 -5.64 -11.35
N ASP A 165 -17.78 -6.19 -10.78
CA ASP A 165 -18.10 -6.19 -9.36
C ASP A 165 -17.83 -7.52 -8.65
N THR A 166 -17.35 -8.54 -9.40
CA THR A 166 -17.05 -9.87 -8.83
C THR A 166 -16.02 -9.79 -7.71
N LYS A 167 -16.12 -10.70 -6.73
CA LYS A 167 -15.14 -10.92 -5.67
C LYS A 167 -14.53 -12.32 -5.72
N LYS A 168 -14.71 -13.04 -6.82
CA LYS A 168 -14.16 -14.40 -6.98
C LYS A 168 -12.67 -14.36 -7.24
N PHE A 169 -11.90 -15.05 -6.42
CA PHE A 169 -10.43 -15.10 -6.48
C PHE A 169 -9.87 -15.69 -7.78
N GLY A 170 -10.67 -16.50 -8.47
CA GLY A 170 -10.33 -17.07 -9.77
C GLY A 170 -10.42 -16.08 -10.95
N GLU A 171 -10.94 -14.89 -10.74
CA GLU A 171 -11.21 -13.87 -11.74
C GLU A 171 -10.34 -12.63 -11.49
N ARG A 172 -9.88 -11.95 -12.56
CA ARG A 172 -8.98 -10.77 -12.47
C ARG A 172 -9.64 -9.62 -11.73
N TYR A 173 -10.88 -9.26 -12.10
CA TYR A 173 -11.66 -8.25 -11.37
C TYR A 173 -11.86 -8.64 -9.91
N GLY A 174 -12.07 -9.93 -9.63
CA GLY A 174 -12.26 -10.40 -8.27
C GLY A 174 -11.03 -10.21 -7.40
N MET A 175 -9.84 -10.49 -7.92
CA MET A 175 -8.58 -10.23 -7.23
C MET A 175 -8.38 -8.73 -7.00
N LEU A 176 -8.57 -7.92 -8.03
CA LEU A 176 -8.43 -6.45 -7.93
C LEU A 176 -9.42 -5.87 -6.92
N ASN A 177 -10.69 -6.26 -6.97
CA ASN A 177 -11.70 -5.76 -6.04
C ASN A 177 -11.39 -6.12 -4.57
N ARG A 178 -10.88 -7.32 -4.31
CA ARG A 178 -10.46 -7.71 -2.95
C ARG A 178 -9.26 -6.88 -2.47
N LEU A 179 -8.31 -6.62 -3.35
CA LEU A 179 -7.17 -5.76 -3.05
C LEU A 179 -7.61 -4.33 -2.73
N LEU A 180 -8.52 -3.78 -3.54
CA LEU A 180 -9.05 -2.43 -3.33
C LEU A 180 -9.87 -2.31 -2.04
N ILE A 181 -10.65 -3.33 -1.66
CA ILE A 181 -11.34 -3.35 -0.36
C ILE A 181 -10.33 -3.28 0.78
N LYS A 182 -9.21 -4.02 0.70
CA LYS A 182 -8.16 -3.95 1.72
C LYS A 182 -7.50 -2.58 1.80
N PHE A 183 -7.29 -1.93 0.67
CA PHE A 183 -6.63 -0.63 0.59
C PHE A 183 -7.58 0.55 0.73
N ASP A 184 -8.87 0.31 0.92
CA ASP A 184 -9.88 1.35 1.09
C ASP A 184 -9.72 2.10 2.41
N ARG A 185 -10.41 3.24 2.51
CA ARG A 185 -10.36 4.19 3.62
C ARG A 185 -10.62 3.55 5.00
N ASP A 186 -11.49 2.57 5.06
CA ASP A 186 -11.86 1.89 6.31
C ASP A 186 -10.79 0.89 6.81
N HIS A 187 -9.71 0.68 6.02
CA HIS A 187 -8.64 -0.25 6.33
C HIS A 187 -7.27 0.45 6.28
N ASP A 188 -6.57 0.34 5.14
CA ASP A 188 -5.21 0.87 5.03
C ASP A 188 -5.16 2.32 4.53
N ASP A 189 -6.26 2.85 4.00
CA ASP A 189 -6.42 4.21 3.42
C ASP A 189 -5.34 4.55 2.38
N LEU A 190 -5.08 3.62 1.46
CA LEU A 190 -4.08 3.80 0.39
C LEU A 190 -4.73 4.17 -0.94
N PHE A 191 -5.88 3.55 -1.26
CA PHE A 191 -6.62 3.80 -2.48
C PHE A 191 -8.11 3.99 -2.20
N SER A 192 -8.74 4.81 -3.03
CA SER A 192 -10.20 4.96 -3.07
C SER A 192 -10.72 4.54 -4.43
N THR A 193 -11.98 4.09 -4.47
CA THR A 193 -12.64 3.72 -5.72
C THR A 193 -13.90 4.54 -5.89
N ASP A 194 -14.00 5.27 -6.99
CA ASP A 194 -15.19 6.03 -7.37
C ASP A 194 -15.56 5.76 -8.82
N SER A 195 -16.82 5.36 -9.05
CA SER A 195 -17.38 5.11 -10.39
C SER A 195 -16.50 4.20 -11.28
N GLY A 196 -15.85 3.20 -10.66
CA GLY A 196 -14.94 2.28 -11.35
C GLY A 196 -13.52 2.78 -11.56
N ASN A 197 -13.21 4.01 -11.15
CA ASN A 197 -11.87 4.58 -11.15
C ASN A 197 -11.17 4.34 -9.83
N ILE A 198 -9.90 3.97 -9.88
CA ILE A 198 -9.00 3.82 -8.74
C ILE A 198 -8.21 5.12 -8.61
N ARG A 199 -8.13 5.67 -7.40
CA ARG A 199 -7.38 6.88 -7.08
C ARG A 199 -6.51 6.65 -5.85
N PRO A 200 -5.26 7.11 -5.83
CA PRO A 200 -4.50 7.15 -4.59
C PRO A 200 -5.18 8.10 -3.59
N THR A 201 -5.10 7.78 -2.32
CA THR A 201 -5.55 8.69 -1.26
C THR A 201 -4.47 9.70 -0.94
N ARG A 202 -4.83 10.75 -0.21
CA ARG A 202 -3.88 11.73 0.29
C ARG A 202 -2.78 11.08 1.13
N LYS A 203 -3.10 10.05 1.93
CA LYS A 203 -2.09 9.33 2.72
C LYS A 203 -0.99 8.75 1.84
N LEU A 204 -1.38 8.11 0.73
CA LEU A 204 -0.40 7.54 -0.19
C LEU A 204 0.40 8.64 -0.90
N ASP A 205 -0.26 9.71 -1.36
CA ASP A 205 0.41 10.87 -1.98
C ASP A 205 1.44 11.50 -1.02
N ASP A 206 1.11 11.65 0.26
CA ASP A 206 1.98 12.23 1.29
C ASP A 206 3.19 11.32 1.63
N LEU A 207 3.02 10.00 1.56
CA LEU A 207 4.06 9.02 1.96
C LEU A 207 5.01 8.65 0.80
N MET A 208 4.55 8.65 -0.45
CA MET A 208 5.35 8.19 -1.59
C MET A 208 6.65 8.98 -1.80
N PRO A 209 6.71 10.32 -1.66
CA PRO A 209 7.98 11.06 -1.77
C PRO A 209 9.03 10.58 -0.75
N TYR A 210 8.61 10.18 0.45
CA TYR A 210 9.51 9.64 1.45
C TYR A 210 10.08 8.27 1.05
N PHE A 211 9.27 7.39 0.49
CA PHE A 211 9.72 6.06 0.08
C PHE A 211 10.56 6.07 -1.21
N CYS A 212 10.27 6.98 -2.14
CA CYS A 212 11.01 7.09 -3.40
C CYS A 212 12.39 7.75 -3.25
N ASN A 213 12.62 8.52 -2.17
CA ASN A 213 13.89 9.22 -1.92
C ASN A 213 14.83 8.48 -0.95
N ARG A 214 14.52 7.26 -0.55
CA ARG A 214 15.36 6.35 0.24
C ARG A 214 16.06 5.38 -0.68
#